data_1e337958b7cfff90d594dcbca67ce2a9
#
_entry.id   1e337958b7cfff90d594dcbca67ce2a9
#
_cell.length_a   1.000
_cell.length_b   1.000
_cell.length_c   1.000
_cell.angle_alpha   90.00
_cell.angle_beta   90.00
_cell.angle_gamma   90.00
#
_symmetry.space_group_name_H-M   'P 1'
#
loop_
_entity.id
_entity.type
_entity.pdbx_description
1 polymer ?
#
loop_
_entity_poly.entity_id
_entity_poly.type
_entity_poly.pdbx_seq_one_letter_code
_entity_poly.pdbx_strand_id
1 'polypeptide(L)'
;MKYNSTNHYLFLTFKGMLMGIADLVPGISGGTIALITGVYKDLITAISNINIKIFNESFSKKFKPNKFDVLFFLGFGIILSISIFSRLILFLLENYENQISSFFFGLILCSIYILIKKTGSLKFIDLILLIITAVIINQIIENVTVNQQINYSYIFLCGFICSSAMILPGISGSYILLILGAYQFILEKLNSIF
;
A
#
# COMPACT_ATOMS: atom_id res chain seq x y z
N MET A 1 -1.33 -24.15 -17.12
CA MET A 1 0.02 -23.71 -17.52
C MET A 1 1.00 -24.09 -16.42
N LYS A 2 1.99 -24.96 -16.71
CA LYS A 2 3.11 -25.22 -15.76
C LYS A 2 4.01 -23.98 -15.80
N TYR A 3 3.86 -23.07 -14.86
CA TYR A 3 4.84 -22.03 -14.66
C TYR A 3 6.16 -22.66 -14.20
N ASN A 4 7.26 -22.39 -14.89
CA ASN A 4 8.59 -22.61 -14.35
C ASN A 4 8.65 -21.87 -13.01
N SER A 5 9.07 -22.54 -11.94
CA SER A 5 9.06 -21.98 -10.58
C SER A 5 9.77 -20.62 -10.50
N THR A 6 10.85 -20.42 -11.22
CA THR A 6 11.62 -19.18 -11.28
C THR A 6 10.81 -18.00 -11.86
N ASN A 7 10.08 -18.21 -12.95
CA ASN A 7 9.26 -17.17 -13.57
C ASN A 7 8.10 -16.74 -12.67
N HIS A 8 7.56 -17.68 -11.89
CA HIS A 8 6.50 -17.36 -10.92
C HIS A 8 6.99 -16.41 -9.82
N TYR A 9 8.15 -16.68 -9.23
CA TYR A 9 8.74 -15.85 -8.18
C TYR A 9 9.14 -14.46 -8.67
N LEU A 10 9.73 -14.37 -9.86
CA LEU A 10 10.02 -13.08 -10.51
C LEU A 10 8.74 -12.26 -10.72
N PHE A 11 7.65 -12.91 -11.13
CA PHE A 11 6.36 -12.26 -11.33
C PHE A 11 5.75 -11.76 -10.01
N LEU A 12 5.88 -12.54 -8.91
CA LEU A 12 5.47 -12.12 -7.58
C LEU A 12 6.28 -10.91 -7.10
N THR A 13 7.61 -10.96 -7.25
CA THR A 13 8.49 -9.83 -6.90
C THR A 13 8.11 -8.57 -7.68
N PHE A 14 7.89 -8.68 -8.98
CA PHE A 14 7.45 -7.55 -9.81
C PHE A 14 6.10 -6.97 -9.35
N LYS A 15 5.13 -7.82 -9.02
CA LYS A 15 3.85 -7.38 -8.46
C LYS A 15 4.06 -6.70 -7.09
N GLY A 16 4.96 -7.22 -6.26
CA GLY A 16 5.37 -6.60 -5.01
C GLY A 16 5.99 -5.22 -5.23
N MET A 17 6.84 -5.06 -6.25
CA MET A 17 7.40 -3.75 -6.60
C MET A 17 6.31 -2.74 -7.00
N LEU A 18 5.34 -3.15 -7.81
CA LEU A 18 4.20 -2.29 -8.16
C LEU A 18 3.38 -1.88 -6.93
N MET A 19 3.18 -2.81 -5.98
CA MET A 19 2.53 -2.52 -4.70
C MET A 19 3.32 -1.49 -3.89
N GLY A 20 4.62 -1.67 -3.73
CA GLY A 20 5.46 -0.76 -2.94
C GLY A 20 5.60 0.62 -3.57
N ILE A 21 5.66 0.73 -4.90
CA ILE A 21 5.59 2.04 -5.58
C ILE A 21 4.26 2.73 -5.28
N ALA A 22 3.15 1.99 -5.35
CA ALA A 22 1.83 2.53 -5.05
C ALA A 22 1.71 2.98 -3.58
N ASP A 23 2.31 2.26 -2.65
CA ASP A 23 2.27 2.60 -1.22
C ASP A 23 3.11 3.84 -0.87
N LEU A 24 4.10 4.20 -1.69
CA LEU A 24 4.83 5.47 -1.55
C LEU A 24 3.97 6.68 -1.92
N VAL A 25 2.91 6.48 -2.69
CA VAL A 25 2.09 7.54 -3.26
C VAL A 25 0.84 7.75 -2.39
N PRO A 26 0.67 8.92 -1.75
CA PRO A 26 -0.55 9.21 -1.01
C PRO A 26 -1.79 9.11 -1.91
N GLY A 27 -2.81 8.36 -1.45
CA GLY A 27 -4.07 8.18 -2.19
C GLY A 27 -4.11 6.94 -3.09
N ILE A 28 -2.99 6.27 -3.35
CA ILE A 28 -2.96 4.98 -4.02
C ILE A 28 -2.66 3.89 -2.98
N SER A 29 -3.24 2.70 -3.17
CA SER A 29 -3.08 1.59 -2.24
C SER A 29 -2.42 0.40 -2.92
N GLY A 30 -1.35 -0.12 -2.32
CA GLY A 30 -0.74 -1.38 -2.74
C GLY A 30 -1.74 -2.55 -2.68
N GLY A 31 -2.70 -2.52 -1.75
CA GLY A 31 -3.81 -3.47 -1.72
C GLY A 31 -4.69 -3.42 -2.96
N THR A 32 -4.94 -2.22 -3.52
CA THR A 32 -5.64 -2.06 -4.79
C THR A 32 -4.84 -2.64 -5.95
N ILE A 33 -3.51 -2.42 -5.97
CA ILE A 33 -2.62 -3.05 -6.96
C ILE A 33 -2.63 -4.57 -6.82
N ALA A 34 -2.59 -5.11 -5.60
CA ALA A 34 -2.72 -6.54 -5.36
C ALA A 34 -4.04 -7.10 -5.92
N LEU A 35 -5.16 -6.37 -5.77
CA LEU A 35 -6.47 -6.75 -6.28
C LEU A 35 -6.49 -6.76 -7.82
N ILE A 36 -5.96 -5.72 -8.46
CA ILE A 36 -5.92 -5.59 -9.93
C ILE A 36 -5.00 -6.64 -10.55
N THR A 37 -3.85 -6.90 -9.93
CA THR A 37 -2.86 -7.89 -10.39
C THR A 37 -3.23 -9.33 -10.03
N GLY A 38 -4.33 -9.53 -9.28
CA GLY A 38 -4.90 -10.83 -8.95
C GLY A 38 -4.18 -11.60 -7.83
N VAL A 39 -3.27 -10.95 -7.05
CA VAL A 39 -2.55 -11.60 -5.93
C VAL A 39 -3.17 -11.32 -4.56
N TYR A 40 -4.21 -10.51 -4.49
CA TYR A 40 -4.83 -10.10 -3.23
C TYR A 40 -5.32 -11.28 -2.38
N LYS A 41 -5.99 -12.27 -3.00
CA LYS A 41 -6.47 -13.47 -2.30
C LYS A 41 -5.32 -14.29 -1.74
N ASP A 42 -4.24 -14.44 -2.52
CA ASP A 42 -3.06 -15.19 -2.10
C ASP A 42 -2.36 -14.48 -0.94
N LEU A 43 -2.24 -13.15 -1.01
CA LEU A 43 -1.69 -12.30 0.05
C LEU A 43 -2.48 -12.45 1.35
N ILE A 44 -3.81 -12.25 1.33
CA ILE A 44 -4.65 -12.36 2.54
C ILE A 44 -4.61 -13.78 3.10
N THR A 45 -4.68 -14.80 2.23
CA THR A 45 -4.59 -16.20 2.66
C THR A 45 -3.22 -16.50 3.27
N ALA A 46 -2.15 -15.92 2.75
CA ALA A 46 -0.81 -16.10 3.28
C ALA A 46 -0.66 -15.44 4.66
N ILE A 47 -1.17 -14.19 4.83
CA ILE A 47 -1.17 -13.47 6.11
C ILE A 47 -1.99 -14.21 7.17
N SER A 48 -3.22 -14.65 6.84
CA SER A 48 -4.12 -15.34 7.80
C SER A 48 -3.58 -16.69 8.27
N ASN A 49 -2.66 -17.30 7.52
CA ASN A 49 -2.05 -18.59 7.86
C ASN A 49 -0.65 -18.44 8.49
N ILE A 50 -0.23 -17.23 8.88
CA ILE A 50 1.02 -17.05 9.63
C ILE A 50 0.87 -17.76 10.97
N ASN A 51 1.42 -18.97 11.05
CA ASN A 51 1.53 -19.74 12.28
C ASN A 51 2.98 -20.19 12.41
N ILE A 52 3.50 -20.23 13.63
CA ILE A 52 4.90 -20.61 13.94
C ILE A 52 5.29 -21.97 13.32
N LYS A 53 4.31 -22.88 13.11
CA LYS A 53 4.53 -24.17 12.47
C LYS A 53 4.91 -24.07 10.99
N ILE A 54 4.51 -23.01 10.27
CA ILE A 54 4.81 -22.83 8.84
C ILE A 54 6.30 -22.52 8.63
N PHE A 55 6.93 -21.84 9.59
CA PHE A 55 8.36 -21.52 9.51
C PHE A 55 9.24 -22.78 9.47
N ASN A 56 8.84 -23.81 10.22
CA ASN A 56 9.58 -25.10 10.26
C ASN A 56 9.31 -25.99 9.05
N GLU A 57 8.14 -25.93 8.44
CA GLU A 57 7.80 -26.77 7.27
C GLU A 57 8.31 -26.22 5.93
N SER A 58 8.52 -24.90 5.84
CA SER A 58 8.94 -24.24 4.59
C SER A 58 10.37 -24.60 4.18
N PHE A 59 11.23 -24.93 5.14
CA PHE A 59 12.62 -25.35 4.88
C PHE A 59 12.74 -26.82 4.43
N SER A 60 11.68 -27.63 4.54
CA SER A 60 11.78 -29.10 4.40
C SER A 60 11.10 -29.71 3.16
N LYS A 61 10.29 -29.00 2.39
CA LYS A 61 9.52 -29.63 1.28
C LYS A 61 9.78 -28.99 -0.09
N LYS A 62 10.25 -29.88 -1.00
CA LYS A 62 10.41 -29.68 -2.44
C LYS A 62 9.25 -28.91 -3.09
N PHE A 63 9.56 -27.68 -3.60
CA PHE A 63 8.97 -27.00 -4.76
C PHE A 63 7.45 -27.15 -5.04
N LYS A 64 6.62 -26.87 -4.03
CA LYS A 64 5.29 -26.31 -4.28
C LYS A 64 5.30 -24.87 -3.75
N PRO A 65 4.77 -23.86 -4.48
CA PRO A 65 4.73 -22.49 -3.99
C PRO A 65 3.96 -22.48 -2.67
N ASN A 66 4.70 -22.39 -1.58
CA ASN A 66 4.14 -22.29 -0.25
C ASN A 66 3.58 -20.88 -0.05
N LYS A 67 2.57 -20.75 0.79
CA LYS A 67 1.99 -19.44 1.15
C LYS A 67 3.06 -18.47 1.69
N PHE A 68 4.14 -18.99 2.28
CA PHE A 68 5.30 -18.22 2.72
C PHE A 68 6.08 -17.61 1.56
N ASP A 69 6.24 -18.34 0.44
CA ASP A 69 6.93 -17.84 -0.75
C ASP A 69 6.21 -16.59 -1.31
N VAL A 70 4.88 -16.60 -1.31
CA VAL A 70 4.07 -15.45 -1.75
C VAL A 70 4.40 -14.22 -0.90
N LEU A 71 4.41 -14.33 0.44
CA LEU A 71 4.73 -13.23 1.34
C LEU A 71 6.17 -12.77 1.17
N PHE A 72 7.11 -13.71 1.05
CA PHE A 72 8.52 -13.41 0.91
C PHE A 72 8.81 -12.63 -0.39
N PHE A 73 8.35 -13.14 -1.53
CA PHE A 73 8.63 -12.49 -2.82
C PHE A 73 7.84 -11.20 -3.03
N LEU A 74 6.59 -11.12 -2.59
CA LEU A 74 5.84 -9.85 -2.58
C LEU A 74 6.48 -8.83 -1.63
N GLY A 75 6.79 -9.23 -0.40
CA GLY A 75 7.44 -8.36 0.58
C GLY A 75 8.82 -7.89 0.13
N PHE A 76 9.63 -8.77 -0.45
CA PHE A 76 10.92 -8.42 -1.03
C PHE A 76 10.76 -7.38 -2.15
N GLY A 77 9.77 -7.56 -3.04
CA GLY A 77 9.47 -6.60 -4.11
C GLY A 77 9.03 -5.24 -3.55
N ILE A 78 8.19 -5.21 -2.51
CA ILE A 78 7.76 -3.99 -1.83
C ILE A 78 8.98 -3.25 -1.24
N ILE A 79 9.81 -3.93 -0.45
CA ILE A 79 10.99 -3.33 0.18
C ILE A 79 11.94 -2.81 -0.89
N LEU A 80 12.20 -3.57 -1.93
CA LEU A 80 13.09 -3.18 -3.03
C LEU A 80 12.60 -1.90 -3.72
N SER A 81 11.32 -1.82 -4.03
CA SER A 81 10.76 -0.62 -4.68
C SER A 81 10.75 0.60 -3.76
N ILE A 82 10.41 0.43 -2.48
CA ILE A 82 10.48 1.52 -1.50
C ILE A 82 11.92 2.06 -1.41
N SER A 83 12.92 1.19 -1.33
CA SER A 83 14.33 1.58 -1.25
C SER A 83 14.80 2.35 -2.48
N ILE A 84 14.36 1.97 -3.68
CA ILE A 84 14.76 2.61 -4.94
C ILE A 84 13.99 3.91 -5.17
N PHE A 85 12.67 3.89 -4.97
CA PHE A 85 11.79 4.97 -5.41
C PHE A 85 11.50 6.02 -4.34
N SER A 86 11.80 5.77 -3.06
CA SER A 86 11.55 6.76 -1.99
C SER A 86 12.26 8.09 -2.24
N ARG A 87 13.54 8.05 -2.70
CA ARG A 87 14.31 9.26 -3.05
C ARG A 87 13.71 10.01 -4.22
N LEU A 88 13.27 9.27 -5.25
CA LEU A 88 12.64 9.87 -6.43
C LEU A 88 11.32 10.56 -6.04
N ILE A 89 10.49 9.91 -5.25
CA ILE A 89 9.21 10.48 -4.80
C ILE A 89 9.44 11.73 -3.93
N LEU A 90 10.40 11.68 -3.00
CA LEU A 90 10.75 12.84 -2.18
C LEU A 90 11.21 14.02 -3.06
N PHE A 91 12.15 13.77 -3.96
CA PHE A 91 12.65 14.79 -4.91
C PHE A 91 11.50 15.41 -5.73
N LEU A 92 10.56 14.59 -6.22
CA LEU A 92 9.41 15.07 -6.97
C LEU A 92 8.44 15.89 -6.12
N LEU A 93 8.21 15.48 -4.87
CA LEU A 93 7.36 16.24 -3.93
C LEU A 93 7.96 17.59 -3.56
N GLU A 94 9.29 17.67 -3.41
CA GLU A 94 9.97 18.93 -3.07
C GLU A 94 10.08 19.90 -4.25
N ASN A 95 10.30 19.39 -5.47
CA ASN A 95 10.62 20.25 -6.63
C ASN A 95 9.46 20.37 -7.63
N TYR A 96 8.50 19.44 -7.63
CA TYR A 96 7.43 19.33 -8.61
C TYR A 96 6.09 18.99 -7.95
N GLU A 97 5.77 19.59 -6.81
CA GLU A 97 4.61 19.27 -5.98
C GLU A 97 3.30 19.29 -6.77
N ASN A 98 3.05 20.34 -7.56
CA ASN A 98 1.83 20.48 -8.34
C ASN A 98 1.69 19.41 -9.43
N GLN A 99 2.79 19.08 -10.11
CA GLN A 99 2.80 18.10 -11.19
C GLN A 99 2.58 16.69 -10.66
N ILE A 100 3.30 16.34 -9.58
CA ILE A 100 3.16 15.01 -8.97
C ILE A 100 1.78 14.83 -8.34
N SER A 101 1.23 15.86 -7.70
CA SER A 101 -0.12 15.85 -7.12
C SER A 101 -1.18 15.70 -8.21
N SER A 102 -1.03 16.40 -9.34
CA SER A 102 -1.93 16.27 -10.49
C SER A 102 -1.88 14.87 -11.10
N PHE A 103 -0.68 14.29 -11.21
CA PHE A 103 -0.49 12.93 -11.67
C PHE A 103 -1.18 11.92 -10.75
N PHE A 104 -1.01 12.05 -9.43
CA PHE A 104 -1.66 11.17 -8.46
C PHE A 104 -3.17 11.32 -8.46
N PHE A 105 -3.68 12.54 -8.60
CA PHE A 105 -5.11 12.78 -8.75
C PHE A 105 -5.67 12.06 -9.98
N GLY A 106 -4.98 12.11 -11.12
CA GLY A 106 -5.35 11.36 -12.33
C GLY A 106 -5.38 9.85 -12.11
N LEU A 107 -4.39 9.29 -11.40
CA LEU A 107 -4.35 7.87 -11.05
C LEU A 107 -5.53 7.46 -10.15
N ILE A 108 -5.89 8.30 -9.16
CA ILE A 108 -7.04 8.06 -8.29
C ILE A 108 -8.33 8.04 -9.13
N LEU A 109 -8.54 9.02 -10.01
CA LEU A 109 -9.72 9.05 -10.89
C LEU A 109 -9.80 7.81 -11.78
N CYS A 110 -8.68 7.38 -12.36
CA CYS A 110 -8.63 6.15 -13.15
C CYS A 110 -8.97 4.91 -12.31
N SER A 111 -8.47 4.83 -11.07
CA SER A 111 -8.76 3.71 -10.19
C SER A 111 -10.24 3.64 -9.81
N ILE A 112 -10.88 4.78 -9.55
CA ILE A 112 -12.32 4.88 -9.29
C ILE A 112 -13.12 4.35 -10.51
N TYR A 113 -12.77 4.77 -11.72
CA TYR A 113 -13.42 4.29 -12.93
C TYR A 113 -13.33 2.77 -13.09
N ILE A 114 -12.13 2.19 -12.87
CA ILE A 114 -11.91 0.74 -12.96
C ILE A 114 -12.74 -0.02 -11.89
N LEU A 115 -12.78 0.49 -10.66
CA LEU A 115 -13.53 -0.11 -9.57
C LEU A 115 -15.04 -0.08 -9.83
N ILE A 116 -15.59 1.06 -10.27
CA ILE A 116 -17.01 1.18 -10.60
C ILE A 116 -17.38 0.19 -11.73
N LYS A 117 -16.55 0.10 -12.77
CA LYS A 117 -16.77 -0.85 -13.87
C LYS A 117 -16.76 -2.32 -13.38
N LYS A 118 -15.99 -2.64 -12.35
CA LYS A 118 -15.87 -4.00 -11.81
C LYS A 118 -16.99 -4.35 -10.83
N THR A 119 -17.49 -3.38 -10.07
CA THR A 119 -18.53 -3.58 -9.04
C THR A 119 -19.95 -3.38 -9.56
N GLY A 120 -20.13 -2.76 -10.73
CA GLY A 120 -21.42 -2.44 -11.32
C GLY A 120 -21.87 -1.00 -11.02
N SER A 121 -23.17 -0.72 -11.17
CA SER A 121 -23.71 0.62 -10.97
C SER A 121 -23.67 1.07 -9.52
N LEU A 122 -23.24 2.30 -9.28
CA LEU A 122 -23.34 2.96 -7.98
C LEU A 122 -24.82 3.20 -7.64
N LYS A 123 -25.22 2.86 -6.42
CA LYS A 123 -26.52 3.19 -5.88
C LYS A 123 -26.51 4.60 -5.30
N PHE A 124 -27.68 5.21 -5.19
CA PHE A 124 -27.81 6.54 -4.58
C PHE A 124 -27.25 6.60 -3.16
N ILE A 125 -27.39 5.52 -2.38
CA ILE A 125 -26.84 5.40 -1.03
C ILE A 125 -25.31 5.45 -1.03
N ASP A 126 -24.64 4.88 -2.05
CA ASP A 126 -23.18 4.90 -2.15
C ASP A 126 -22.65 6.31 -2.37
N LEU A 127 -23.38 7.15 -3.14
CA LEU A 127 -23.07 8.56 -3.32
C LEU A 127 -23.21 9.36 -2.01
N ILE A 128 -24.26 9.11 -1.25
CA ILE A 128 -24.44 9.77 0.06
C ILE A 128 -23.30 9.39 1.00
N LEU A 129 -22.96 8.10 1.09
CA LEU A 129 -21.85 7.63 1.92
C LEU A 129 -20.50 8.24 1.49
N LEU A 130 -20.27 8.38 0.18
CA LEU A 130 -19.06 9.00 -0.35
C LEU A 130 -18.96 10.46 0.08
N ILE A 131 -20.05 11.24 -0.04
CA ILE A 131 -20.08 12.66 0.37
C ILE A 131 -19.84 12.78 1.88
N ILE A 132 -20.54 11.99 2.69
CA ILE A 132 -20.38 12.00 4.15
C ILE A 132 -18.93 11.67 4.53
N THR A 133 -18.35 10.64 3.93
CA THR A 133 -16.96 10.24 4.19
C THR A 133 -15.99 11.35 3.78
N ALA A 134 -16.18 11.98 2.63
CA ALA A 134 -15.34 13.09 2.17
C ALA A 134 -15.38 14.28 3.13
N VAL A 135 -16.58 14.65 3.63
CA VAL A 135 -16.73 15.74 4.61
C VAL A 135 -16.04 15.39 5.94
N ILE A 136 -16.21 14.17 6.44
CA ILE A 136 -15.57 13.72 7.68
C ILE A 136 -14.04 13.76 7.54
N ILE A 137 -13.49 13.25 6.43
CA ILE A 137 -12.05 13.25 6.19
C ILE A 137 -11.52 14.69 6.09
N ASN A 138 -12.21 15.59 5.38
CA ASN A 138 -11.81 16.99 5.29
C ASN A 138 -11.77 17.66 6.67
N GLN A 139 -12.76 17.43 7.51
CA GLN A 139 -12.79 17.93 8.88
C GLN A 139 -11.64 17.37 9.74
N ILE A 140 -11.29 16.10 9.57
CA ILE A 140 -10.15 15.51 10.27
C ILE A 140 -8.85 16.20 9.83
N ILE A 141 -8.63 16.39 8.53
CA ILE A 141 -7.42 17.01 7.98
C ILE A 141 -7.27 18.45 8.49
N GLU A 142 -8.33 19.24 8.48
CA GLU A 142 -8.30 20.63 8.96
C GLU A 142 -7.99 20.74 10.47
N ASN A 143 -8.40 19.75 11.27
CA ASN A 143 -8.20 19.74 12.71
C ASN A 143 -6.89 19.06 13.16
N VAL A 144 -6.22 18.30 12.28
CA VAL A 144 -4.89 17.75 12.57
C VAL A 144 -3.85 18.85 12.40
N THR A 145 -3.63 19.61 13.46
CA THR A 145 -2.52 20.58 13.52
C THR A 145 -1.20 19.80 13.58
N VAL A 146 -0.33 20.02 12.60
CA VAL A 146 0.99 19.37 12.41
C VAL A 146 2.00 19.72 13.54
N ASN A 147 1.56 20.27 14.66
CA ASN A 147 2.39 20.73 15.79
C ASN A 147 2.62 19.68 16.89
N GLN A 148 2.40 18.40 16.61
CA GLN A 148 2.77 17.38 17.59
C GLN A 148 4.25 17.08 17.47
N GLN A 149 4.97 17.16 18.59
CA GLN A 149 6.32 16.60 18.69
C GLN A 149 6.23 15.12 18.32
N ILE A 150 6.74 14.79 17.13
CA ILE A 150 6.73 13.41 16.61
C ILE A 150 7.66 12.58 17.51
N ASN A 151 7.07 11.82 18.42
CA ASN A 151 7.79 10.87 19.26
C ASN A 151 7.64 9.44 18.73
N TYR A 152 8.52 8.54 19.15
CA TYR A 152 8.52 7.15 18.68
C TYR A 152 7.21 6.40 18.97
N SER A 153 6.54 6.70 20.10
CA SER A 153 5.25 6.09 20.45
C SER A 153 4.16 6.53 19.49
N TYR A 154 4.16 7.80 19.08
CA TYR A 154 3.24 8.32 18.07
C TYR A 154 3.45 7.65 16.71
N ILE A 155 4.70 7.52 16.28
CA ILE A 155 5.05 6.84 15.02
C ILE A 155 4.60 5.38 15.04
N PHE A 156 4.80 4.70 16.17
CA PHE A 156 4.32 3.33 16.33
C PHE A 156 2.79 3.22 16.17
N LEU A 157 2.04 4.13 16.79
CA LEU A 157 0.58 4.20 16.61
C LEU A 157 0.18 4.50 15.16
N CYS A 158 0.84 5.45 14.52
CA CYS A 158 0.60 5.74 13.10
C CYS A 158 0.85 4.52 12.21
N GLY A 159 1.95 3.80 12.44
CA GLY A 159 2.28 2.56 11.74
C GLY A 159 1.26 1.45 11.99
N PHE A 160 0.77 1.31 13.21
CA PHE A 160 -0.26 0.33 13.56
C PHE A 160 -1.58 0.61 12.85
N ILE A 161 -2.05 1.86 12.85
CA ILE A 161 -3.28 2.28 12.16
C ILE A 161 -3.11 2.11 10.65
N CYS A 162 -1.99 2.58 10.10
CA CYS A 162 -1.66 2.46 8.69
C CYS A 162 -1.65 1.01 8.21
N SER A 163 -0.93 0.12 8.89
CA SER A 163 -0.83 -1.30 8.51
C SER A 163 -2.17 -2.02 8.62
N SER A 164 -3.00 -1.68 9.61
CA SER A 164 -4.35 -2.22 9.73
C SER A 164 -5.25 -1.82 8.55
N ALA A 165 -5.12 -0.58 8.09
CA ALA A 165 -5.88 -0.05 6.97
C ALA A 165 -5.41 -0.61 5.62
N MET A 166 -4.12 -0.85 5.43
CA MET A 166 -3.55 -1.42 4.20
C MET A 166 -4.05 -2.83 3.86
N ILE A 167 -4.59 -3.56 4.83
CA ILE A 167 -5.22 -4.86 4.60
C ILE A 167 -6.49 -4.69 3.73
N LEU A 168 -7.16 -3.55 3.82
CA LEU A 168 -8.37 -3.28 3.06
C LEU A 168 -8.02 -2.69 1.68
N PRO A 169 -8.48 -3.28 0.57
CA PRO A 169 -8.25 -2.71 -0.75
C PRO A 169 -9.00 -1.38 -0.89
N GLY A 170 -8.34 -0.37 -1.45
CA GLY A 170 -8.93 0.96 -1.62
C GLY A 170 -8.58 1.95 -0.52
N ILE A 171 -7.97 1.52 0.59
CA ILE A 171 -7.46 2.41 1.62
C ILE A 171 -5.94 2.54 1.45
N SER A 172 -5.46 3.78 1.35
CA SER A 172 -4.03 4.08 1.22
C SER A 172 -3.40 4.30 2.57
N GLY A 173 -2.39 3.47 2.91
CA GLY A 173 -1.62 3.64 4.13
C GLY A 173 -0.82 4.93 4.16
N SER A 174 -0.18 5.30 3.05
CA SER A 174 0.55 6.57 2.94
C SER A 174 -0.36 7.79 3.08
N TYR A 175 -1.60 7.72 2.60
CA TYR A 175 -2.57 8.78 2.83
C TYR A 175 -2.99 8.89 4.30
N ILE A 176 -3.14 7.77 5.00
CA ILE A 176 -3.37 7.77 6.45
C ILE A 176 -2.19 8.39 7.18
N LEU A 177 -0.96 8.05 6.81
CA LEU A 177 0.24 8.67 7.38
C LEU A 177 0.29 10.17 7.10
N LEU A 178 -0.16 10.62 5.92
CA LEU A 178 -0.28 12.04 5.57
C LEU A 178 -1.28 12.74 6.48
N ILE A 179 -2.49 12.20 6.66
CA ILE A 179 -3.52 12.74 7.57
C ILE A 179 -2.99 12.83 9.01
N LEU A 180 -2.24 11.83 9.46
CA LEU A 180 -1.63 11.80 10.79
C LEU A 180 -0.36 12.68 10.89
N GLY A 181 0.05 13.39 9.83
CA GLY A 181 1.25 14.25 9.81
C GLY A 181 2.58 13.49 9.92
N ALA A 182 2.57 12.17 9.80
CA ALA A 182 3.76 11.31 9.96
C ALA A 182 4.45 10.96 8.63
N TYR A 183 3.82 11.23 7.48
CA TYR A 183 4.29 10.79 6.16
C TYR A 183 5.67 11.32 5.81
N GLN A 184 5.88 12.64 5.87
CA GLN A 184 7.15 13.27 5.51
C GLN A 184 8.28 12.77 6.42
N PHE A 185 8.05 12.75 7.73
CA PHE A 185 9.03 12.26 8.70
C PHE A 185 9.46 10.82 8.39
N ILE A 186 8.51 9.94 8.08
CA ILE A 186 8.81 8.54 7.74
C ILE A 186 9.59 8.46 6.41
N LEU A 187 9.20 9.25 5.41
CA LEU A 187 9.87 9.25 4.11
C LEU A 187 11.31 9.76 4.19
N GLU A 188 11.55 10.83 4.98
CA GLU A 188 12.90 11.36 5.26
C GLU A 188 13.77 10.32 5.99
N LYS A 189 13.20 9.63 7.00
CA LYS A 189 13.91 8.58 7.72
C LYS A 189 14.24 7.38 6.83
N LEU A 190 13.33 6.95 5.98
CA LEU A 190 13.60 5.91 4.98
C LEU A 190 14.76 6.31 4.07
N ASN A 191 14.76 7.55 3.56
CA ASN A 191 15.85 8.05 2.73
C ASN A 191 17.21 8.12 3.46
N SER A 192 17.21 8.33 4.77
CA SER A 192 18.44 8.36 5.55
C SER A 192 19.03 6.97 5.82
N ILE A 193 18.25 5.90 5.62
CA ILE A 193 18.68 4.50 5.83
C ILE A 193 19.28 3.92 4.54
N PHE A 194 18.82 4.36 3.37
CA PHE A 194 19.22 3.91 2.04
C PHE A 194 20.04 4.97 1.30
#